data_109733591a5550e5b2c0c44da8a01123
#
_entry.id   109733591a5550e5b2c0c44da8a01123
#
_cell.length_a   1.000
_cell.length_b   1.000
_cell.length_c   1.000
_cell.angle_alpha   90.00
_cell.angle_beta   90.00
_cell.angle_gamma   90.00
#
_symmetry.space_group_name_H-M   'P 1'
#
loop_
_entity.id
_entity.type
_entity.pdbx_description
1 polymer ?
#
loop_
_entity_poly.entity_id
_entity_poly.type
_entity_poly.pdbx_seq_one_letter_code
_entity_poly.pdbx_strand_id
1 'polypeptide(L)'
;RQMCIRDRKTGTCSAKKLFDYDDEPLPKEKEYSIILDGKSQPKAVIQTITVDEIAFCDVPADFAYLEGEDDRSLAQWRYAHLNYFQEVFHTYGLTFTEKEILYCETFRVCYRA
;
A
#
# COMPACT_ATOMS: atom_id res chain seq x y z
N ARG A 1 -10.91 -2.00 -5.65
CA ARG A 1 -9.80 -1.48 -4.84
C ARG A 1 -10.12 -0.07 -4.36
N GLN A 2 -10.08 0.14 -3.06
CA GLN A 2 -10.33 1.45 -2.46
C GLN A 2 -9.04 2.02 -1.91
N MET A 3 -8.76 3.28 -2.25
CA MET A 3 -7.58 4.00 -1.76
C MET A 3 -7.92 5.48 -1.68
N CYS A 4 -7.29 6.17 -0.74
CA CYS A 4 -7.36 7.62 -0.67
C CYS A 4 -6.31 8.19 -1.64
N ILE A 5 -6.69 8.44 -2.89
CA ILE A 5 -5.80 9.01 -3.89
C ILE A 5 -5.83 10.53 -3.79
N ARG A 6 -4.68 11.09 -3.46
CA ARG A 6 -4.42 12.52 -3.55
C ARG A 6 -3.44 12.74 -4.68
N ASP A 7 -3.24 14.00 -5.10
CA ASP A 7 -2.34 14.32 -6.20
C ASP A 7 -0.93 13.80 -6.01
N ARG A 8 -0.49 13.63 -4.75
CA ARG A 8 0.88 13.25 -4.41
C ARG A 8 1.07 11.76 -4.12
N LYS A 9 -0.01 10.97 -4.00
CA LYS A 9 0.15 9.55 -3.67
C LYS A 9 0.44 8.75 -4.94
N THR A 10 1.64 8.19 -5.01
CA THR A 10 2.09 7.33 -6.12
C THR A 10 2.70 6.02 -5.66
N GLY A 11 2.51 5.68 -4.38
CA GLY A 11 2.97 4.42 -3.81
C GLY A 11 1.94 3.85 -2.85
N THR A 12 1.98 2.54 -2.65
CA THR A 12 1.16 1.85 -1.67
C THR A 12 1.86 0.57 -1.23
N CYS A 13 1.52 0.07 -0.04
CA CYS A 13 2.08 -1.17 0.45
C CYS A 13 0.99 -2.10 0.97
N SER A 14 1.29 -3.40 0.94
CA SER A 14 0.40 -4.45 1.41
C SER A 14 1.23 -5.55 2.06
N ALA A 15 0.70 -6.19 3.11
CA ALA A 15 1.42 -7.26 3.77
C ALA A 15 1.32 -8.55 2.94
N LYS A 16 2.47 -9.10 2.58
CA LYS A 16 2.55 -10.31 1.75
C LYS A 16 1.76 -11.47 2.34
N LYS A 17 1.87 -11.70 3.64
CA LYS A 17 1.22 -12.81 4.32
C LYS A 17 -0.30 -12.80 4.16
N LEU A 18 -0.91 -11.62 4.12
CA LEU A 18 -2.37 -11.50 4.04
C LEU A 18 -2.93 -11.88 2.69
N PHE A 19 -2.12 -11.85 1.62
CA PHE A 19 -2.57 -12.32 0.31
C PHE A 19 -2.93 -13.80 0.35
N ASP A 20 -2.19 -14.61 1.11
CA ASP A 20 -2.47 -16.02 1.27
C ASP A 20 -3.79 -16.26 2.00
N TYR A 21 -4.06 -15.45 3.04
CA TYR A 21 -5.29 -15.57 3.82
C TYR A 21 -6.52 -15.13 3.06
N ASP A 22 -6.41 -14.08 2.25
CA ASP A 22 -7.53 -13.50 1.52
C ASP A 22 -7.70 -14.09 0.13
N ASP A 23 -6.82 -15.00 -0.27
CA ASP A 23 -6.81 -15.63 -1.60
C ASP A 23 -6.84 -14.58 -2.72
N GLU A 24 -6.15 -13.46 -2.51
CA GLU A 24 -6.05 -12.39 -3.48
C GLU A 24 -4.91 -12.62 -4.46
N PRO A 25 -5.07 -12.23 -5.73
CA PRO A 25 -3.97 -12.27 -6.68
C PRO A 25 -2.86 -11.30 -6.27
N LEU A 26 -1.61 -11.72 -6.45
CA LEU A 26 -0.45 -10.89 -6.13
C LEU A 26 -0.38 -9.68 -7.07
N PRO A 27 0.10 -8.53 -6.59
CA PRO A 27 0.26 -7.36 -7.44
C PRO A 27 1.30 -7.63 -8.53
N LYS A 28 1.08 -7.09 -9.72
CA LYS A 28 1.95 -7.29 -10.88
C LYS A 28 2.26 -5.98 -11.56
N GLU A 29 3.50 -5.86 -12.07
CA GLU A 29 3.89 -4.72 -12.89
C GLU A 29 3.02 -4.63 -14.14
N LYS A 30 2.78 -3.40 -14.59
CA LYS A 30 1.96 -3.05 -15.76
C LYS A 30 0.46 -3.34 -15.62
N GLU A 31 0.02 -3.85 -14.48
CA GLU A 31 -1.39 -4.10 -14.21
C GLU A 31 -2.14 -2.79 -13.97
N TYR A 32 -3.33 -2.69 -14.55
CA TYR A 32 -4.20 -1.54 -14.31
C TYR A 32 -5.17 -1.84 -13.19
N SER A 33 -5.48 -0.81 -12.39
CA SER A 33 -6.47 -0.91 -11.32
C SER A 33 -7.37 0.31 -11.32
N ILE A 34 -8.64 0.10 -10.99
CA ILE A 34 -9.61 1.17 -10.82
C ILE A 34 -9.65 1.52 -9.34
N ILE A 35 -9.45 2.80 -9.03
CA ILE A 35 -9.50 3.30 -7.66
C ILE A 35 -10.90 3.82 -7.38
N LEU A 36 -11.48 3.37 -6.29
CA LEU A 36 -12.83 3.72 -5.88
C LEU A 36 -12.79 4.69 -4.70
N ASP A 37 -13.81 5.54 -4.59
CA ASP A 37 -14.00 6.36 -3.40
C ASP A 37 -14.76 5.57 -2.31
N GLY A 38 -15.08 6.22 -1.20
CA GLY A 38 -15.80 5.59 -0.09
C GLY A 38 -17.23 5.15 -0.43
N LYS A 39 -17.76 5.58 -1.59
CA LYS A 39 -19.09 5.20 -2.08
C LYS A 39 -19.00 4.20 -3.24
N SER A 40 -17.83 3.60 -3.44
CA SER A 40 -17.55 2.65 -4.52
C SER A 40 -17.72 3.23 -5.93
N GLN A 41 -17.53 4.55 -6.07
CA GLN A 41 -17.57 5.21 -7.38
C GLN A 41 -16.15 5.30 -7.94
N PRO A 42 -15.95 5.02 -9.25
CA PRO A 42 -14.63 5.13 -9.87
C PRO A 42 -14.09 6.56 -9.79
N LYS A 43 -12.85 6.74 -9.34
CA LYS A 43 -12.18 8.04 -9.22
C LYS A 43 -10.93 8.15 -10.05
N ALA A 44 -10.26 7.03 -10.30
CA ALA A 44 -9.02 7.04 -11.07
C ALA A 44 -8.73 5.66 -11.63
N VAL A 45 -7.92 5.62 -12.67
CA VAL A 45 -7.28 4.40 -13.17
C VAL A 45 -5.79 4.58 -12.96
N ILE A 46 -5.16 3.61 -12.31
CA ILE A 46 -3.72 3.61 -12.10
C ILE A 46 -3.09 2.42 -12.80
N GLN A 47 -1.82 2.56 -13.15
CA GLN A 47 -1.01 1.45 -13.62
C GLN A 47 0.14 1.22 -12.67
N THR A 48 0.30 -0.02 -12.20
CA THR A 48 1.42 -0.41 -11.34
C THR A 48 2.71 -0.38 -12.16
N ILE A 49 3.71 0.35 -11.69
CA ILE A 49 5.00 0.49 -12.35
C ILE A 49 6.01 -0.48 -11.78
N THR A 50 6.15 -0.52 -10.45
CA THR A 50 7.07 -1.43 -9.77
C THR A 50 6.38 -2.15 -8.63
N VAL A 51 6.84 -3.37 -8.36
CA VAL A 51 6.42 -4.16 -7.19
C VAL A 51 7.66 -4.73 -6.56
N ASP A 52 8.00 -4.29 -5.35
CA ASP A 52 9.16 -4.77 -4.62
C ASP A 52 8.74 -5.43 -3.31
N GLU A 53 9.42 -6.51 -2.94
CA GLU A 53 9.24 -7.16 -1.65
C GLU A 53 10.26 -6.59 -0.68
N ILE A 54 9.80 -5.88 0.35
CA ILE A 54 10.66 -5.19 1.30
C ILE A 54 10.16 -5.47 2.71
N ALA A 55 11.07 -5.86 3.62
CA ALA A 55 10.71 -6.00 5.03
C ALA A 55 10.28 -4.63 5.58
N PHE A 56 9.30 -4.63 6.47
CA PHE A 56 8.79 -3.37 7.04
C PHE A 56 9.92 -2.48 7.58
N CYS A 57 10.88 -3.07 8.30
CA CYS A 57 11.99 -2.31 8.88
C CYS A 57 12.96 -1.75 7.84
N ASP A 58 12.92 -2.24 6.62
CA ASP A 58 13.83 -1.83 5.53
C ASP A 58 13.19 -0.85 4.54
N VAL A 59 11.93 -0.49 4.73
CA VAL A 59 11.26 0.45 3.84
C VAL A 59 11.98 1.80 3.88
N PRO A 60 12.43 2.31 2.71
CA PRO A 60 13.22 3.54 2.68
C PRO A 60 12.36 4.80 2.71
N ALA A 61 12.99 5.93 3.03
CA ALA A 61 12.32 7.22 3.16
C ALA A 61 11.69 7.69 1.84
N ASP A 62 12.32 7.39 0.71
CA ASP A 62 11.79 7.78 -0.60
C ASP A 62 10.47 7.08 -0.91
N PHE A 63 10.32 5.82 -0.53
CA PHE A 63 9.04 5.12 -0.69
C PHE A 63 7.97 5.70 0.24
N ALA A 64 8.33 5.98 1.51
CA ALA A 64 7.40 6.61 2.46
C ALA A 64 6.87 7.93 1.93
N TYR A 65 7.73 8.69 1.27
CA TYR A 65 7.34 9.94 0.63
C TYR A 65 6.31 9.73 -0.48
N LEU A 66 6.47 8.67 -1.28
CA LEU A 66 5.55 8.34 -2.37
C LEU A 66 4.18 7.89 -1.88
N GLU A 67 4.08 7.31 -0.68
CA GLU A 67 2.80 6.99 -0.06
C GLU A 67 1.97 8.24 0.22
N GLY A 68 2.63 9.38 0.46
CA GLY A 68 1.97 10.68 0.58
C GLY A 68 1.15 10.88 1.85
N GLU A 69 1.42 10.13 2.90
CA GLU A 69 0.70 10.21 4.17
C GLU A 69 1.28 11.28 5.09
N ASP A 70 0.41 12.01 5.78
CA ASP A 70 0.77 13.03 6.77
C ASP A 70 1.87 13.98 6.26
N ASP A 71 2.98 14.10 7.01
CA ASP A 71 4.11 14.95 6.64
C ASP A 71 5.06 14.29 5.64
N ARG A 72 4.73 13.08 5.16
CA ARG A 72 5.51 12.31 4.20
C ARG A 72 6.88 11.86 4.71
N SER A 73 7.13 11.93 6.03
CA SER A 73 8.37 11.46 6.63
C SER A 73 8.35 9.96 6.85
N LEU A 74 9.54 9.35 6.91
CA LEU A 74 9.67 7.93 7.21
C LEU A 74 9.22 7.63 8.64
N ALA A 75 9.52 8.49 9.60
CA ALA A 75 9.13 8.30 10.99
C ALA A 75 7.60 8.23 11.13
N GLN A 76 6.88 9.15 10.51
CA GLN A 76 5.42 9.16 10.55
C GLN A 76 4.86 7.95 9.80
N TRP A 77 5.45 7.59 8.67
CA TRP A 77 5.05 6.42 7.90
C TRP A 77 5.15 5.15 8.74
N ARG A 78 6.30 4.96 9.42
CA ARG A 78 6.50 3.78 10.28
C ARG A 78 5.50 3.71 11.41
N TYR A 79 5.25 4.83 12.06
CA TYR A 79 4.31 4.88 13.18
C TYR A 79 2.89 4.50 12.73
N ALA A 80 2.41 5.15 11.68
CA ALA A 80 1.05 4.92 11.19
C ALA A 80 0.87 3.49 10.67
N HIS A 81 1.84 2.98 9.91
CA HIS A 81 1.73 1.66 9.29
C HIS A 81 1.95 0.53 10.30
N LEU A 82 2.80 0.74 11.30
CA LEU A 82 2.96 -0.25 12.37
C LEU A 82 1.64 -0.46 13.10
N ASN A 83 0.98 0.63 13.48
CA ASN A 83 -0.32 0.55 14.15
C ASN A 83 -1.37 -0.13 13.26
N TYR A 84 -1.41 0.24 11.99
CA TYR A 84 -2.35 -0.33 11.03
C TYR A 84 -2.14 -1.84 10.86
N PHE A 85 -0.90 -2.27 10.60
CA PHE A 85 -0.62 -3.69 10.38
C PHE A 85 -0.81 -4.52 11.64
N GLN A 86 -0.45 -3.99 12.81
CA GLN A 86 -0.68 -4.70 14.08
C GLN A 86 -2.17 -4.97 14.27
N GLU A 87 -3.01 -3.99 14.00
CA GLU A 87 -4.46 -4.13 14.13
C GLU A 87 -5.02 -5.13 13.11
N VAL A 88 -4.62 -5.00 11.84
CA VAL A 88 -5.09 -5.90 10.79
C VAL A 88 -4.66 -7.34 11.07
N PHE A 89 -3.40 -7.57 11.42
CA PHE A 89 -2.91 -8.92 11.74
C PHE A 89 -3.67 -9.52 12.90
N HIS A 90 -3.99 -8.70 13.90
CA HIS A 90 -4.74 -9.17 15.07
C HIS A 90 -6.10 -9.73 14.66
N THR A 91 -6.78 -9.13 13.68
CA THR A 91 -8.08 -9.64 13.19
C THR A 91 -7.96 -11.02 12.56
N TYR A 92 -6.78 -11.41 12.09
CA TYR A 92 -6.50 -12.73 11.54
C TYR A 92 -5.91 -13.70 12.57
N GLY A 93 -5.81 -13.29 13.83
CA GLY A 93 -5.15 -14.09 14.88
C GLY A 93 -3.65 -14.17 14.71
N LEU A 94 -3.04 -13.19 14.04
CA LEU A 94 -1.61 -13.15 13.76
C LEU A 94 -0.93 -12.00 14.49
N THR A 95 0.39 -12.10 14.64
CA THR A 95 1.21 -11.04 15.22
C THR A 95 2.08 -10.42 14.12
N PHE A 96 1.99 -9.09 13.96
CA PHE A 96 2.82 -8.37 13.02
C PHE A 96 4.16 -8.03 13.68
N THR A 97 5.26 -8.32 12.97
CA THR A 97 6.61 -7.91 13.40
C THR A 97 7.24 -7.02 12.33
N GLU A 98 8.26 -6.26 12.68
CA GLU A 98 8.94 -5.37 11.75
C GLU A 98 9.71 -6.11 10.66
N LYS A 99 9.84 -7.42 10.76
CA LYS A 99 10.49 -8.28 9.76
C LYS A 99 9.51 -8.79 8.70
N GLU A 100 8.21 -8.54 8.86
CA GLU A 100 7.21 -8.96 7.88
C GLU A 100 7.47 -8.31 6.53
N ILE A 101 7.31 -9.11 5.47
CA ILE A 101 7.54 -8.65 4.10
C ILE A 101 6.30 -7.92 3.60
N LEU A 102 6.54 -6.76 3.01
CA LEU A 102 5.50 -5.98 2.34
C LEU A 102 5.73 -6.01 0.84
N TYR A 103 4.64 -5.98 0.08
CA TYR A 103 4.70 -5.61 -1.33
C TYR A 103 4.61 -4.09 -1.39
N CYS A 104 5.67 -3.46 -1.86
CA CYS A 104 5.73 -2.01 -2.03
C CYS A 104 5.56 -1.70 -3.51
N GLU A 105 4.43 -1.10 -3.86
CA GLU A 105 4.08 -0.81 -5.25
C GLU A 105 4.23 0.68 -5.52
N THR A 106 4.82 1.02 -6.67
CA THR A 106 4.71 2.36 -7.21
C THR A 106 3.77 2.33 -8.42
N PHE A 107 3.04 3.42 -8.64
CA PHE A 107 2.09 3.48 -9.73
C PHE A 107 2.04 4.88 -10.32
N ARG A 108 1.46 4.98 -11.52
CA ARG A 108 1.13 6.27 -12.13
C ARG A 108 -0.38 6.36 -12.32
N VAL A 109 -0.89 7.56 -12.25
CA VAL A 109 -2.31 7.81 -12.51
C VAL A 109 -2.49 8.01 -14.01
N CYS A 110 -3.30 7.15 -14.63
CA CYS A 110 -3.56 7.19 -16.06
C CYS A 110 -4.79 8.04 -16.40
N TYR A 111 -5.74 8.09 -15.47
CA TYR A 111 -6.99 8.81 -15.66
C TYR A 111 -7.59 9.21 -14.32
N ARG A 112 -8.15 10.41 -14.24
CA ARG A 112 -8.93 10.90 -13.10
C ARG A 112 -10.33 11.26 -13.55
N ALA A 113 -11.30 10.79 -12.80
CA ALA A 113 -12.70 11.16 -13.04
C ALA A 113 -12.99 12.56 -12.49
#